data_e2d1b737ff41722dceeff827fcd6747a
#
_entry.id   e2d1b737ff41722dceeff827fcd6747a
#
_cell.length_a   1.000
_cell.length_b   1.000
_cell.length_c   1.000
_cell.angle_alpha   90.00
_cell.angle_beta   90.00
_cell.angle_gamma   90.00
#
_symmetry.space_group_name_H-M   'P 1'
#
loop_
_entity.id
_entity.type
_entity.pdbx_description
1 polymer ?
#
loop_
_entity_poly.entity_id
_entity_poly.type
_entity_poly.pdbx_seq_one_letter_code
_entity_poly.pdbx_strand_id
1 'polypeptide(L)'
;MIRTVNLKKLYTTEEVETTALDNVNLDIKEKEFVAIMGPSGCGNSTLLNLLGMLDNPSDGEYYFLNEEVSKYTERQRANIRKRNIGFVFQSFNLIDELTVFENVELPLLYLGISASERKKMVEDVLERMQIMHRRDHFPQQLSGGQQQRVAVSRAVVAKPALILADEPTGNLDSANGEEVMNILTQLNDGGTTIIMVTHSPHDSEFAHRIIHLFDGHVVTENYKEKFHV
;
A
#
# COMPACT_ATOMS: atom_id res chain seq x y z
N MET A 1 9.48 -8.16 8.98
CA MET A 1 8.46 -7.12 8.79
C MET A 1 7.04 -7.68 8.87
N ILE A 2 6.64 -8.53 7.95
CA ILE A 2 5.34 -9.21 7.91
C ILE A 2 5.55 -10.72 7.91
N ARG A 3 4.80 -11.44 8.73
CA ARG A 3 4.72 -12.90 8.69
C ARG A 3 3.27 -13.34 8.88
N THR A 4 2.79 -14.22 8.01
CA THR A 4 1.49 -14.87 8.16
C THR A 4 1.67 -16.37 8.30
N VAL A 5 0.82 -17.02 9.11
CA VAL A 5 0.82 -18.46 9.30
C VAL A 5 -0.61 -18.96 9.13
N ASN A 6 -0.82 -19.76 8.11
CA ASN A 6 -2.12 -20.34 7.76
C ASN A 6 -3.26 -19.30 7.72
N LEU A 7 -2.96 -18.09 7.23
CA LEU A 7 -3.91 -16.99 7.23
C LEU A 7 -5.11 -17.35 6.36
N LYS A 8 -6.31 -17.17 6.93
CA LYS A 8 -7.58 -17.50 6.27
C LYS A 8 -8.56 -16.33 6.34
N LYS A 9 -9.32 -16.15 5.26
CA LYS A 9 -10.45 -15.22 5.23
C LYS A 9 -11.67 -15.85 4.62
N LEU A 10 -12.75 -15.88 5.41
CA LEU A 10 -14.07 -16.28 5.01
C LEU A 10 -15.00 -15.06 4.98
N TYR A 11 -15.82 -14.96 3.96
CA TYR A 11 -16.96 -14.07 3.92
C TYR A 11 -18.22 -14.92 3.96
N THR A 12 -19.05 -14.68 4.95
CA THR A 12 -20.29 -15.43 5.16
C THR A 12 -21.47 -14.47 4.97
N THR A 13 -22.36 -14.81 4.08
CA THR A 13 -23.69 -14.21 3.95
C THR A 13 -24.74 -15.20 4.48
N GLU A 14 -26.00 -14.83 4.54
CA GLU A 14 -27.07 -15.74 5.03
C GLU A 14 -27.17 -17.04 4.22
N GLU A 15 -26.73 -17.05 2.95
CA GLU A 15 -26.93 -18.16 2.03
C GLU A 15 -25.60 -18.79 1.53
N VAL A 16 -24.49 -18.05 1.58
CA VAL A 16 -23.23 -18.47 0.94
C VAL A 16 -22.04 -18.17 1.84
N GLU A 17 -21.14 -19.15 1.97
CA GLU A 17 -19.81 -18.96 2.52
C GLU A 17 -18.78 -18.97 1.38
N THR A 18 -17.98 -17.93 1.28
CA THR A 18 -16.91 -17.78 0.28
C THR A 18 -15.57 -17.70 0.99
N THR A 19 -14.69 -18.65 0.68
CA THR A 19 -13.29 -18.60 1.12
C THR A 19 -12.52 -17.69 0.16
N ALA A 20 -12.14 -16.51 0.64
CA ALA A 20 -11.38 -15.55 -0.15
C ALA A 20 -9.86 -15.78 -0.05
N LEU A 21 -9.40 -16.30 1.08
CA LEU A 21 -8.01 -16.70 1.31
C LEU A 21 -7.99 -17.97 2.16
N ASP A 22 -7.13 -18.91 1.82
CA ASP A 22 -6.96 -20.14 2.56
C ASP A 22 -5.49 -20.53 2.68
N ASN A 23 -5.04 -20.78 3.90
CA ASN A 23 -3.70 -21.27 4.23
C ASN A 23 -2.56 -20.39 3.64
N VAL A 24 -2.73 -19.06 3.69
CA VAL A 24 -1.73 -18.10 3.15
C VAL A 24 -0.58 -17.95 4.15
N ASN A 25 0.61 -18.37 3.72
CA ASN A 25 1.85 -18.27 4.48
C ASN A 25 2.81 -17.33 3.75
N LEU A 26 3.19 -16.22 4.40
CA LEU A 26 4.10 -15.21 3.86
C LEU A 26 5.15 -14.85 4.90
N ASP A 27 6.35 -14.55 4.43
CA ASP A 27 7.42 -13.95 5.22
C ASP A 27 8.07 -12.83 4.40
N ILE A 28 7.68 -11.57 4.69
CA ILE A 28 8.17 -10.39 3.99
C ILE A 28 9.12 -9.64 4.92
N LYS A 29 10.34 -9.40 4.44
CA LYS A 29 11.39 -8.75 5.20
C LYS A 29 11.26 -7.23 5.15
N GLU A 30 11.92 -6.55 6.08
CA GLU A 30 12.06 -5.08 6.01
C GLU A 30 12.82 -4.68 4.75
N LYS A 31 12.40 -3.55 4.17
CA LYS A 31 12.98 -2.98 2.95
C LYS A 31 12.80 -3.84 1.69
N GLU A 32 11.98 -4.87 1.74
CA GLU A 32 11.66 -5.68 0.58
C GLU A 32 10.60 -4.97 -0.28
N PHE A 33 10.74 -5.02 -1.59
CA PHE A 33 9.69 -4.65 -2.53
C PHE A 33 9.09 -5.93 -3.11
N VAL A 34 7.84 -6.22 -2.79
CA VAL A 34 7.13 -7.44 -3.19
C VAL A 34 5.97 -7.07 -4.10
N ALA A 35 5.85 -7.75 -5.23
CA ALA A 35 4.66 -7.73 -6.07
C ALA A 35 3.80 -8.97 -5.80
N ILE A 36 2.50 -8.78 -5.63
CA ILE A 36 1.50 -9.85 -5.55
C ILE A 36 0.73 -9.83 -6.87
N MET A 37 0.75 -10.94 -7.58
CA MET A 37 0.07 -11.10 -8.87
C MET A 37 -0.92 -12.25 -8.80
N GLY A 38 -2.03 -12.11 -9.53
CA GLY A 38 -3.01 -13.18 -9.70
C GLY A 38 -4.21 -12.69 -10.49
N PRO A 39 -5.04 -13.58 -11.04
CA PRO A 39 -6.22 -13.19 -11.79
C PRO A 39 -7.22 -12.40 -10.94
N SER A 40 -8.11 -11.65 -11.60
CA SER A 40 -9.17 -10.92 -10.90
C SER A 40 -10.01 -11.89 -10.07
N GLY A 41 -10.30 -11.49 -8.81
CA GLY A 41 -11.09 -12.31 -7.87
C GLY A 41 -10.31 -13.38 -7.12
N CYS A 42 -8.99 -13.54 -7.33
CA CYS A 42 -8.20 -14.56 -6.63
C CYS A 42 -7.87 -14.25 -5.17
N GLY A 43 -8.31 -13.10 -4.63
CA GLY A 43 -8.07 -12.70 -3.25
C GLY A 43 -7.01 -11.61 -3.05
N ASN A 44 -6.44 -11.02 -4.10
CA ASN A 44 -5.39 -10.00 -4.03
C ASN A 44 -5.77 -8.82 -3.12
N SER A 45 -6.91 -8.16 -3.37
CA SER A 45 -7.38 -7.03 -2.56
C SER A 45 -7.77 -7.46 -1.14
N THR A 46 -8.29 -8.69 -0.96
CA THR A 46 -8.55 -9.24 0.38
C THR A 46 -7.25 -9.39 1.16
N LEU A 47 -6.21 -9.95 0.53
CA LEU A 47 -4.90 -10.08 1.16
C LEU A 47 -4.33 -8.71 1.52
N LEU A 48 -4.38 -7.74 0.60
CA LEU A 48 -3.91 -6.38 0.86
C LEU A 48 -4.65 -5.73 2.04
N ASN A 49 -5.97 -5.91 2.13
CA ASN A 49 -6.79 -5.40 3.23
C ASN A 49 -6.42 -6.03 4.58
N LEU A 50 -6.14 -7.34 4.61
CA LEU A 50 -5.66 -8.00 5.84
C LEU A 50 -4.28 -7.51 6.23
N LEU A 51 -3.33 -7.43 5.29
CA LEU A 51 -1.98 -6.92 5.54
C LEU A 51 -2.01 -5.45 5.97
N GLY A 52 -2.96 -4.70 5.46
CA GLY A 52 -3.23 -3.30 5.84
C GLY A 52 -4.01 -3.15 7.15
N MET A 53 -4.42 -4.25 7.78
CA MET A 53 -5.28 -4.23 8.98
C MET A 53 -6.60 -3.46 8.77
N LEU A 54 -7.08 -3.36 7.52
CA LEU A 54 -8.39 -2.79 7.19
C LEU A 54 -9.51 -3.80 7.46
N ASP A 55 -9.18 -5.08 7.46
CA ASP A 55 -10.08 -6.18 7.80
C ASP A 55 -9.37 -7.17 8.75
N ASN A 56 -10.13 -8.14 9.29
CA ASN A 56 -9.62 -9.18 10.16
C ASN A 56 -9.49 -10.50 9.43
N PRO A 57 -8.46 -11.32 9.72
CA PRO A 57 -8.48 -12.71 9.33
C PRO A 57 -9.61 -13.46 10.06
N SER A 58 -10.16 -14.47 9.40
CA SER A 58 -11.12 -15.38 10.02
C SER A 58 -10.43 -16.46 10.86
N ASP A 59 -9.20 -16.83 10.47
CA ASP A 59 -8.33 -17.78 11.17
C ASP A 59 -6.87 -17.56 10.78
N GLY A 60 -5.94 -18.24 11.48
CA GLY A 60 -4.51 -18.11 11.28
C GLY A 60 -3.88 -16.96 12.07
N GLU A 61 -2.59 -16.78 11.87
CA GLU A 61 -1.80 -15.79 12.60
C GLU A 61 -1.25 -14.73 11.64
N TYR A 62 -1.26 -13.47 12.09
CA TYR A 62 -0.64 -12.35 11.38
C TYR A 62 0.28 -11.57 12.33
N TYR A 63 1.56 -11.53 11.98
CA TYR A 63 2.59 -10.77 12.68
C TYR A 63 3.01 -9.57 11.86
N PHE A 64 3.01 -8.40 12.50
CA PHE A 64 3.49 -7.13 11.94
C PHE A 64 4.52 -6.54 12.89
N LEU A 65 5.72 -6.22 12.41
CA LEU A 65 6.85 -5.73 13.22
C LEU A 65 7.14 -6.63 14.45
N ASN A 66 7.05 -7.94 14.27
CA ASN A 66 7.22 -8.99 15.30
C ASN A 66 6.12 -9.04 16.37
N GLU A 67 5.02 -8.28 16.24
CA GLU A 67 3.85 -8.37 17.12
C GLU A 67 2.73 -9.15 16.44
N GLU A 68 2.09 -10.08 17.15
CA GLU A 68 0.91 -10.80 16.66
C GLU A 68 -0.30 -9.87 16.72
N VAL A 69 -0.87 -9.55 15.55
CA VAL A 69 -1.93 -8.55 15.39
C VAL A 69 -3.28 -9.12 14.98
N SER A 70 -3.38 -10.43 14.74
CA SER A 70 -4.63 -11.10 14.27
C SER A 70 -5.82 -10.85 15.18
N LYS A 71 -5.57 -10.77 16.49
CA LYS A 71 -6.61 -10.63 17.53
C LYS A 71 -6.79 -9.20 18.01
N TYR A 72 -6.16 -8.23 17.34
CA TYR A 72 -6.26 -6.83 17.75
C TYR A 72 -7.66 -6.27 17.49
N THR A 73 -8.12 -5.46 18.43
CA THR A 73 -9.34 -4.66 18.26
C THR A 73 -9.14 -3.60 17.17
N GLU A 74 -10.25 -3.08 16.61
CA GLU A 74 -10.16 -2.03 15.58
C GLU A 74 -9.36 -0.81 16.07
N ARG A 75 -9.52 -0.42 17.33
CA ARG A 75 -8.76 0.70 17.92
C ARG A 75 -7.25 0.43 17.94
N GLN A 76 -6.83 -0.79 18.22
CA GLN A 76 -5.41 -1.18 18.23
C GLN A 76 -4.87 -1.19 16.81
N ARG A 77 -5.60 -1.79 15.85
CA ARG A 77 -5.24 -1.80 14.43
C ARG A 77 -5.13 -0.38 13.85
N ALA A 78 -6.12 0.48 14.12
CA ALA A 78 -6.09 1.87 13.68
C ALA A 78 -4.85 2.63 14.22
N ASN A 79 -4.42 2.34 15.45
CA ASN A 79 -3.21 2.93 16.02
C ASN A 79 -1.93 2.47 15.30
N ILE A 80 -1.88 1.20 14.85
CA ILE A 80 -0.73 0.70 14.09
C ILE A 80 -0.78 1.28 12.67
N ARG A 81 -1.93 1.21 11.98
CA ARG A 81 -2.10 1.72 10.62
C ARG A 81 -1.60 3.16 10.49
N LYS A 82 -2.16 4.06 11.29
CA LYS A 82 -1.86 5.50 11.17
C LYS A 82 -0.38 5.87 11.32
N ARG A 83 0.41 5.01 11.98
CA ARG A 83 1.83 5.25 12.24
C ARG A 83 2.75 4.55 11.26
N ASN A 84 2.32 3.39 10.75
CA ASN A 84 3.25 2.47 10.10
C ASN A 84 2.87 2.12 8.67
N ILE A 85 1.63 2.39 8.22
CA ILE A 85 1.14 1.93 6.92
C ILE A 85 0.66 3.11 6.09
N GLY A 86 1.22 3.25 4.89
CA GLY A 86 0.73 4.13 3.84
C GLY A 86 -0.01 3.34 2.78
N PHE A 87 -1.11 3.89 2.26
CA PHE A 87 -1.91 3.26 1.21
C PHE A 87 -1.87 4.08 -0.06
N VAL A 88 -1.65 3.39 -1.19
CA VAL A 88 -1.74 3.94 -2.54
C VAL A 88 -2.76 3.10 -3.30
N PHE A 89 -3.81 3.72 -3.85
CA PHE A 89 -4.91 3.04 -4.53
C PHE A 89 -4.95 3.40 -6.01
N GLN A 90 -5.50 2.52 -6.82
CA GLN A 90 -5.73 2.72 -8.25
C GLN A 90 -6.60 3.96 -8.52
N SER A 91 -7.63 4.19 -7.71
CA SER A 91 -8.57 5.32 -7.87
C SER A 91 -8.12 6.57 -7.10
N PHE A 92 -6.84 6.65 -6.71
CA PHE A 92 -6.24 7.76 -5.95
C PHE A 92 -6.86 7.98 -4.55
N ASN A 93 -8.17 7.85 -4.41
CA ASN A 93 -8.95 8.05 -3.18
C ASN A 93 -8.64 9.39 -2.50
N LEU A 94 -8.50 10.46 -3.28
CA LEU A 94 -8.37 11.82 -2.78
C LEU A 94 -9.74 12.34 -2.35
N ILE A 95 -9.75 13.22 -1.36
CA ILE A 95 -10.96 13.91 -0.91
C ILE A 95 -11.14 15.15 -1.78
N ASP A 96 -12.22 15.19 -2.55
CA ASP A 96 -12.45 16.20 -3.58
C ASP A 96 -12.65 17.62 -3.02
N GLU A 97 -13.12 17.74 -1.78
CA GLU A 97 -13.35 18.99 -1.07
C GLU A 97 -12.08 19.56 -0.42
N LEU A 98 -10.99 18.81 -0.44
CA LEU A 98 -9.71 19.20 0.12
C LEU A 98 -8.71 19.53 -0.99
N THR A 99 -7.90 20.53 -0.75
CA THR A 99 -6.75 20.86 -1.61
C THR A 99 -5.71 19.73 -1.60
N VAL A 100 -4.74 19.80 -2.51
CA VAL A 100 -3.57 18.91 -2.52
C VAL A 100 -2.86 18.94 -1.17
N PHE A 101 -2.62 20.14 -0.64
CA PHE A 101 -1.96 20.31 0.66
C PHE A 101 -2.75 19.59 1.78
N GLU A 102 -4.04 19.85 1.86
CA GLU A 102 -4.92 19.27 2.89
C GLU A 102 -5.06 17.75 2.78
N ASN A 103 -5.16 17.20 1.56
CA ASN A 103 -5.15 15.76 1.35
C ASN A 103 -3.88 15.11 1.90
N VAL A 104 -2.72 15.71 1.66
CA VAL A 104 -1.44 15.18 2.14
C VAL A 104 -1.24 15.41 3.64
N GLU A 105 -1.84 16.47 4.22
CA GLU A 105 -1.76 16.77 5.65
C GLU A 105 -2.56 15.78 6.53
N LEU A 106 -3.61 15.15 5.99
CA LEU A 106 -4.54 14.31 6.76
C LEU A 106 -3.88 13.28 7.70
N PRO A 107 -2.92 12.45 7.26
CA PRO A 107 -2.28 11.47 8.14
C PRO A 107 -1.60 12.12 9.35
N LEU A 108 -1.03 13.30 9.16
CA LEU A 108 -0.31 14.03 10.22
C LEU A 108 -1.27 14.63 11.26
N LEU A 109 -2.50 15.00 10.84
CA LEU A 109 -3.58 15.41 11.76
C LEU A 109 -3.95 14.28 12.72
N TYR A 110 -4.13 13.06 12.18
CA TYR A 110 -4.46 11.87 13.00
C TYR A 110 -3.32 11.46 13.92
N LEU A 111 -2.09 11.84 13.60
CA LEU A 111 -0.92 11.63 14.47
C LEU A 111 -0.78 12.70 15.56
N GLY A 112 -1.56 13.78 15.50
CA GLY A 112 -1.51 14.87 16.47
C GLY A 112 -0.27 15.76 16.36
N ILE A 113 0.35 15.80 15.16
CA ILE A 113 1.53 16.62 14.89
C ILE A 113 1.14 18.11 14.88
N SER A 114 2.01 18.98 15.37
CA SER A 114 1.76 20.42 15.44
C SER A 114 1.59 21.05 14.05
N ALA A 115 0.80 22.13 13.92
CA ALA A 115 0.50 22.76 12.64
C ALA A 115 1.76 23.24 11.91
N SER A 116 2.74 23.79 12.63
CA SER A 116 4.00 24.25 12.03
C SER A 116 4.84 23.10 11.48
N GLU A 117 4.87 21.99 12.18
CA GLU A 117 5.60 20.79 11.76
C GLU A 117 4.90 20.08 10.60
N ARG A 118 3.55 19.95 10.65
CA ARG A 118 2.76 19.41 9.53
C ARG A 118 3.03 20.18 8.25
N LYS A 119 2.95 21.53 8.30
CA LYS A 119 3.22 22.37 7.15
C LYS A 119 4.57 22.06 6.51
N LYS A 120 5.63 21.99 7.32
CA LYS A 120 6.97 21.65 6.84
C LYS A 120 7.02 20.26 6.19
N MET A 121 6.47 19.25 6.86
CA MET A 121 6.48 17.87 6.36
C MET A 121 5.71 17.74 5.04
N VAL A 122 4.58 18.43 4.90
CA VAL A 122 3.78 18.42 3.66
C VAL A 122 4.54 19.14 2.54
N GLU A 123 5.10 20.33 2.80
CA GLU A 123 5.88 21.06 1.81
C GLU A 123 7.08 20.24 1.32
N ASP A 124 7.85 19.63 2.25
CA ASP A 124 9.00 18.78 1.93
C ASP A 124 8.61 17.59 1.02
N VAL A 125 7.48 16.92 1.30
CA VAL A 125 7.06 15.79 0.47
C VAL A 125 6.51 16.22 -0.88
N LEU A 126 5.74 17.32 -0.95
CA LEU A 126 5.22 17.85 -2.21
C LEU A 126 6.34 18.31 -3.15
N GLU A 127 7.42 18.89 -2.60
CA GLU A 127 8.62 19.24 -3.38
C GLU A 127 9.31 17.99 -3.93
N ARG A 128 9.55 16.97 -3.09
CA ARG A 128 10.14 15.69 -3.52
C ARG A 128 9.34 15.02 -4.64
N MET A 129 8.00 15.09 -4.56
CA MET A 129 7.10 14.52 -5.56
C MET A 129 6.85 15.47 -6.75
N GLN A 130 7.54 16.64 -6.79
CA GLN A 130 7.44 17.64 -7.87
C GLN A 130 6.00 18.12 -8.13
N ILE A 131 5.17 18.20 -7.08
CA ILE A 131 3.77 18.62 -7.15
C ILE A 131 3.46 19.86 -6.29
N MET A 132 4.47 20.48 -5.68
CA MET A 132 4.34 21.65 -4.81
C MET A 132 3.62 22.82 -5.50
N HIS A 133 3.82 23.01 -6.81
CA HIS A 133 3.17 24.03 -7.60
C HIS A 133 1.65 23.89 -7.71
N ARG A 134 1.10 22.73 -7.30
CA ARG A 134 -0.33 22.42 -7.25
C ARG A 134 -0.92 22.39 -5.84
N ARG A 135 -0.16 22.80 -4.82
CA ARG A 135 -0.54 22.65 -3.40
C ARG A 135 -1.94 23.18 -3.05
N ASP A 136 -2.36 24.27 -3.69
CA ASP A 136 -3.64 24.94 -3.43
C ASP A 136 -4.75 24.54 -4.42
N HIS A 137 -4.48 23.58 -5.32
CA HIS A 137 -5.46 23.04 -6.26
C HIS A 137 -6.27 21.92 -5.61
N PHE A 138 -7.47 21.69 -6.16
CA PHE A 138 -8.34 20.56 -5.80
C PHE A 138 -8.09 19.36 -6.73
N PRO A 139 -8.41 18.11 -6.30
CA PRO A 139 -8.20 16.90 -7.12
C PRO A 139 -8.75 17.00 -8.55
N GLN A 140 -9.93 17.56 -8.74
CA GLN A 140 -10.58 17.68 -10.06
C GLN A 140 -9.81 18.60 -11.04
N GLN A 141 -8.86 19.41 -10.55
CA GLN A 141 -8.04 20.30 -11.35
C GLN A 141 -6.69 19.66 -11.77
N LEU A 142 -6.49 18.38 -11.44
CA LEU A 142 -5.25 17.66 -11.66
C LEU A 142 -5.41 16.58 -12.73
N SER A 143 -4.33 16.30 -13.48
CA SER A 143 -4.25 15.11 -14.31
C SER A 143 -4.17 13.84 -13.44
N GLY A 144 -4.46 12.66 -14.01
CA GLY A 144 -4.38 11.38 -13.30
C GLY A 144 -2.99 11.14 -12.67
N GLY A 145 -1.92 11.40 -13.42
CA GLY A 145 -0.55 11.28 -12.90
C GLY A 145 -0.27 12.25 -11.74
N GLN A 146 -0.80 13.47 -11.80
CA GLN A 146 -0.70 14.44 -10.71
C GLN A 146 -1.50 13.98 -9.48
N GLN A 147 -2.72 13.45 -9.66
CA GLN A 147 -3.52 12.89 -8.58
C GLN A 147 -2.80 11.71 -7.90
N GLN A 148 -2.17 10.83 -8.68
CA GLN A 148 -1.41 9.71 -8.13
C GLN A 148 -0.18 10.18 -7.34
N ARG A 149 0.55 11.19 -7.82
CA ARG A 149 1.65 11.80 -7.05
C ARG A 149 1.16 12.38 -5.71
N VAL A 150 -0.03 12.97 -5.66
CA VAL A 150 -0.66 13.44 -4.41
C VAL A 150 -1.03 12.26 -3.51
N ALA A 151 -1.60 11.18 -4.06
CA ALA A 151 -1.93 9.97 -3.31
C ALA A 151 -0.67 9.32 -2.71
N VAL A 152 0.41 9.22 -3.48
CA VAL A 152 1.72 8.75 -2.97
C VAL A 152 2.27 9.70 -1.91
N SER A 153 2.19 11.03 -2.12
CA SER A 153 2.61 12.03 -1.12
C SER A 153 1.89 11.83 0.22
N ARG A 154 0.57 11.64 0.16
CA ARG A 154 -0.26 11.34 1.35
C ARG A 154 0.17 10.05 2.03
N ALA A 155 0.48 9.01 1.27
CA ALA A 155 0.90 7.73 1.82
C ALA A 155 2.23 7.81 2.57
N VAL A 156 3.18 8.66 2.11
CA VAL A 156 4.56 8.70 2.63
C VAL A 156 4.85 9.83 3.61
N VAL A 157 3.96 10.82 3.73
CA VAL A 157 4.20 12.03 4.55
C VAL A 157 4.47 11.70 6.02
N ALA A 158 3.84 10.64 6.54
CA ALA A 158 4.05 10.14 7.90
C ALA A 158 5.28 9.23 8.05
N LYS A 159 6.06 9.03 6.98
CA LYS A 159 7.22 8.12 6.92
C LYS A 159 6.89 6.70 7.41
N PRO A 160 5.92 6.03 6.78
CA PRO A 160 5.50 4.70 7.20
C PRO A 160 6.59 3.66 6.99
N ALA A 161 6.55 2.59 7.78
CA ALA A 161 7.44 1.43 7.61
C ALA A 161 7.03 0.55 6.40
N LEU A 162 5.73 0.58 6.04
CA LEU A 162 5.12 -0.21 4.97
C LEU A 162 4.27 0.67 4.06
N ILE A 163 4.42 0.50 2.75
CA ILE A 163 3.47 1.00 1.75
C ILE A 163 2.74 -0.20 1.16
N LEU A 164 1.42 -0.11 1.11
CA LEU A 164 0.54 -1.03 0.40
C LEU A 164 -0.02 -0.31 -0.82
N ALA A 165 0.29 -0.83 -2.00
CA ALA A 165 -0.14 -0.26 -3.27
C ALA A 165 -1.07 -1.24 -3.99
N ASP A 166 -2.29 -0.81 -4.28
CA ASP A 166 -3.29 -1.57 -5.02
C ASP A 166 -3.41 -0.99 -6.42
N GLU A 167 -2.90 -1.69 -7.43
CA GLU A 167 -2.87 -1.29 -8.84
C GLU A 167 -2.41 0.18 -9.04
N PRO A 168 -1.24 0.60 -8.54
CA PRO A 168 -0.88 2.01 -8.43
C PRO A 168 -0.77 2.74 -9.78
N THR A 169 -0.72 2.02 -10.88
CA THR A 169 -0.59 2.55 -12.26
C THR A 169 -1.83 2.30 -13.11
N GLY A 170 -2.81 1.55 -12.60
CA GLY A 170 -3.92 1.00 -13.39
C GLY A 170 -4.83 2.04 -14.08
N ASN A 171 -4.84 3.30 -13.61
CA ASN A 171 -5.59 4.42 -14.20
C ASN A 171 -4.69 5.46 -14.90
N LEU A 172 -3.43 5.10 -15.20
CA LEU A 172 -2.45 6.00 -15.78
C LEU A 172 -2.05 5.56 -17.19
N ASP A 173 -1.63 6.51 -18.00
CA ASP A 173 -0.88 6.21 -19.21
C ASP A 173 0.53 5.69 -18.87
N SER A 174 1.20 5.08 -19.85
CA SER A 174 2.49 4.42 -19.64
C SER A 174 3.57 5.35 -19.08
N ALA A 175 3.61 6.62 -19.52
CA ALA A 175 4.62 7.56 -19.06
C ALA A 175 4.41 7.95 -17.58
N ASN A 176 3.17 8.27 -17.19
CA ASN A 176 2.83 8.57 -15.81
C ASN A 176 2.96 7.32 -14.92
N GLY A 177 2.63 6.13 -15.44
CA GLY A 177 2.83 4.86 -14.74
C GLY A 177 4.28 4.61 -14.39
N GLU A 178 5.19 4.75 -15.38
CA GLU A 178 6.64 4.61 -15.18
C GLU A 178 7.18 5.57 -14.11
N GLU A 179 6.72 6.84 -14.13
CA GLU A 179 7.10 7.81 -13.10
C GLU A 179 6.67 7.40 -11.69
N VAL A 180 5.45 6.86 -11.53
CA VAL A 180 4.95 6.35 -10.24
C VAL A 180 5.77 5.16 -9.78
N MET A 181 6.10 4.21 -10.66
CA MET A 181 6.94 3.06 -10.32
C MET A 181 8.34 3.48 -9.91
N ASN A 182 8.93 4.45 -10.60
CA ASN A 182 10.23 5.03 -10.23
C ASN A 182 10.20 5.70 -8.84
N ILE A 183 9.11 6.41 -8.51
CA ILE A 183 8.91 6.98 -7.17
C ILE A 183 8.85 5.88 -6.11
N LEU A 184 8.07 4.82 -6.33
CA LEU A 184 7.98 3.69 -5.41
C LEU A 184 9.34 3.00 -5.21
N THR A 185 10.11 2.81 -6.29
CA THR A 185 11.47 2.26 -6.23
C THR A 185 12.39 3.12 -5.37
N GLN A 186 12.41 4.45 -5.59
CA GLN A 186 13.19 5.38 -4.77
C GLN A 186 12.79 5.37 -3.29
N LEU A 187 11.51 5.20 -2.97
CA LEU A 187 11.04 5.05 -1.60
C LEU A 187 11.53 3.75 -0.98
N ASN A 188 11.54 2.66 -1.75
CA ASN A 188 12.06 1.37 -1.30
C ASN A 188 13.58 1.42 -1.08
N ASP A 189 14.35 2.02 -2.00
CA ASP A 189 15.79 2.26 -1.86
C ASP A 189 16.09 3.10 -0.61
N GLY A 190 15.20 4.02 -0.27
CA GLY A 190 15.23 4.80 0.98
C GLY A 190 14.90 3.99 2.25
N GLY A 191 14.58 2.70 2.11
CA GLY A 191 14.38 1.77 3.22
C GLY A 191 12.92 1.48 3.57
N THR A 192 11.93 1.97 2.81
CA THR A 192 10.52 1.65 3.03
C THR A 192 10.19 0.27 2.43
N THR A 193 9.49 -0.58 3.17
CA THR A 193 8.97 -1.84 2.64
C THR A 193 7.75 -1.56 1.75
N ILE A 194 7.66 -2.23 0.60
CA ILE A 194 6.53 -2.04 -0.33
C ILE A 194 5.91 -3.40 -0.67
N ILE A 195 4.59 -3.47 -0.59
CA ILE A 195 3.80 -4.57 -1.14
C ILE A 195 2.86 -3.97 -2.17
N MET A 196 2.98 -4.41 -3.39
CA MET A 196 2.17 -3.95 -4.51
C MET A 196 1.34 -5.11 -5.05
N VAL A 197 0.05 -4.92 -5.17
CA VAL A 197 -0.83 -5.76 -5.99
C VAL A 197 -0.83 -5.19 -7.39
N THR A 198 -0.61 -6.02 -8.39
CA THR A 198 -0.69 -5.62 -9.80
C THR A 198 -1.02 -6.79 -10.72
N HIS A 199 -1.74 -6.49 -11.81
CA HIS A 199 -1.94 -7.41 -12.94
C HIS A 199 -0.95 -7.13 -14.10
N SER A 200 -0.14 -6.07 -13.98
CA SER A 200 0.84 -5.68 -14.98
C SER A 200 2.15 -6.46 -14.80
N PRO A 201 2.56 -7.29 -15.78
CA PRO A 201 3.88 -7.92 -15.76
C PRO A 201 5.01 -6.89 -15.72
N HIS A 202 4.85 -5.77 -16.44
CA HIS A 202 5.83 -4.68 -16.46
C HIS A 202 6.04 -4.09 -15.07
N ASP A 203 4.96 -3.78 -14.33
CA ASP A 203 5.08 -3.19 -12.99
C ASP A 203 5.67 -4.18 -12.00
N SER A 204 5.37 -5.47 -12.13
CA SER A 204 5.95 -6.51 -11.29
C SER A 204 7.48 -6.63 -11.44
N GLU A 205 8.02 -6.15 -12.56
CA GLU A 205 9.48 -6.13 -12.78
C GLU A 205 10.23 -5.17 -11.86
N PHE A 206 9.58 -4.20 -11.25
CA PHE A 206 10.20 -3.31 -10.27
C PHE A 206 10.40 -3.97 -8.90
N ALA A 207 9.68 -5.05 -8.60
CA ALA A 207 9.76 -5.75 -7.32
C ALA A 207 10.97 -6.68 -7.25
N HIS A 208 11.48 -6.92 -6.03
CA HIS A 208 12.54 -7.89 -5.75
C HIS A 208 12.03 -9.33 -5.81
N ARG A 209 10.74 -9.53 -5.50
CA ARG A 209 10.07 -10.83 -5.47
C ARG A 209 8.65 -10.69 -5.96
N ILE A 210 8.21 -11.69 -6.71
CA ILE A 210 6.84 -11.82 -7.18
C ILE A 210 6.19 -13.02 -6.49
N ILE A 211 5.06 -12.79 -5.86
CA ILE A 211 4.20 -13.80 -5.24
C ILE A 211 2.98 -13.97 -6.13
N HIS A 212 2.72 -15.20 -6.55
CA HIS A 212 1.54 -15.51 -7.33
C HIS A 212 0.43 -16.06 -6.44
N LEU A 213 -0.70 -15.36 -6.44
CA LEU A 213 -1.92 -15.77 -5.76
C LEU A 213 -2.90 -16.36 -6.78
N PHE A 214 -3.46 -17.52 -6.46
CA PHE A 214 -4.49 -18.17 -7.28
C PHE A 214 -5.53 -18.82 -6.36
N ASP A 215 -6.80 -18.48 -6.57
CA ASP A 215 -7.94 -19.03 -5.82
C ASP A 215 -7.72 -19.02 -4.29
N GLY A 216 -7.26 -17.89 -3.78
CA GLY A 216 -7.02 -17.69 -2.35
C GLY A 216 -5.74 -18.32 -1.78
N HIS A 217 -4.90 -18.94 -2.62
CA HIS A 217 -3.67 -19.60 -2.20
C HIS A 217 -2.43 -18.99 -2.82
N VAL A 218 -1.32 -18.96 -2.10
CA VAL A 218 0.01 -18.69 -2.67
C VAL A 218 0.48 -19.94 -3.41
N VAL A 219 0.65 -19.83 -4.73
CA VAL A 219 1.01 -20.97 -5.59
C VAL A 219 2.49 -21.00 -5.96
N THR A 220 3.12 -19.85 -6.15
CA THR A 220 4.55 -19.74 -6.46
C THR A 220 5.12 -18.42 -5.94
N GLU A 221 6.43 -18.44 -5.64
CA GLU A 221 7.23 -17.26 -5.33
C GLU A 221 8.48 -17.24 -6.19
N ASN A 222 8.68 -16.16 -6.94
CA ASN A 222 9.83 -15.97 -7.81
C ASN A 222 10.69 -14.83 -7.27
N TYR A 223 11.94 -15.13 -6.91
CA TYR A 223 12.93 -14.13 -6.53
C TYR A 223 13.69 -13.68 -7.77
N LYS A 224 13.87 -12.38 -7.96
CA LYS A 224 14.85 -11.88 -8.90
C LYS A 224 16.24 -12.17 -8.35
N GLU A 225 17.09 -12.79 -9.17
CA GLU A 225 18.51 -12.90 -8.84
C GLU A 225 19.06 -11.49 -8.60
N LYS A 226 19.58 -11.24 -7.40
CA LYS A 226 20.33 -10.03 -7.14
C LYS A 226 21.57 -10.10 -8.04
N PHE A 227 21.62 -9.28 -9.07
CA PHE A 227 22.89 -8.99 -9.74
C PHE A 227 23.76 -8.28 -8.70
N HIS A 228 24.65 -9.05 -8.07
CA HIS A 228 25.78 -8.50 -7.37
C HIS A 228 26.75 -8.01 -8.44
N VAL A 229 26.79 -6.69 -8.66
CA VAL A 229 27.92 -6.03 -9.35
C VAL A 229 28.89 -5.56 -8.28
#